data_c58c6166d4cf255aada422e49bdea81c
#
_entry.id   c58c6166d4cf255aada422e49bdea81c
#
_cell.length_a   1.000
_cell.length_b   1.000
_cell.length_c   1.000
_cell.angle_alpha   90.00
_cell.angle_beta   90.00
_cell.angle_gamma   90.00
#
_symmetry.space_group_name_H-M   'P 1'
#
loop_
_entity.id
_entity.type
_entity.pdbx_description
1 polymer ?
#
loop_
_entity_poly.entity_id
_entity_poly.type
_entity_poly.pdbx_seq_one_letter_code
_entity_poly.pdbx_strand_id
1 'polypeptide(L)'
;TYPKGKWGLPGGLMELGESTVETAVREVREETNLTVENLKLLGVYSGKDHLCKAENGDEWYVVVTAYTTKDFSGTLMINDGESEALEWFCPEEIPKNIPSTHRLVIDDYKNGL
;
A
#
# COMPACT_ATOMS: atom_id res chain seq x y z
N THR A 1 -4.42 -5.58 5.47
CA THR A 1 -4.12 -7.02 5.56
C THR A 1 -4.19 -7.63 4.17
N TYR A 2 -3.14 -8.27 3.76
CA TYR A 2 -3.07 -8.88 2.43
C TYR A 2 -3.42 -10.35 2.51
N PRO A 3 -3.95 -10.94 1.42
CA PRO A 3 -4.14 -12.37 1.36
C PRO A 3 -2.82 -13.09 1.63
N LYS A 4 -2.91 -14.20 2.35
CA LYS A 4 -1.72 -14.99 2.71
C LYS A 4 -0.96 -15.42 1.46
N GLY A 5 0.35 -15.26 1.49
CA GLY A 5 1.22 -15.65 0.38
C GLY A 5 1.31 -14.62 -0.74
N LYS A 6 0.72 -13.45 -0.59
CA LYS A 6 0.83 -12.37 -1.58
C LYS A 6 1.66 -11.22 -1.05
N TRP A 7 2.39 -10.58 -1.95
CA TRP A 7 3.06 -9.32 -1.69
C TRP A 7 2.09 -8.16 -1.87
N GLY A 8 2.34 -7.06 -1.19
CA GLY A 8 1.53 -5.86 -1.34
C GLY A 8 2.31 -4.62 -0.97
N LEU A 9 1.77 -3.48 -1.38
CA LEU A 9 2.32 -2.19 -1.00
C LEU A 9 1.93 -1.88 0.44
N PRO A 10 2.79 -1.15 1.19
CA PRO A 10 2.42 -0.70 2.53
C PRO A 10 1.18 0.19 2.49
N GLY A 11 0.31 0.04 3.47
CA GLY A 11 -0.88 0.85 3.58
C GLY A 11 -1.90 0.22 4.50
N GLY A 12 -3.01 0.91 4.67
CA GLY A 12 -4.07 0.44 5.54
C GLY A 12 -5.25 1.39 5.55
N LEU A 13 -6.11 1.20 6.53
CA LEU A 13 -7.35 1.97 6.66
C LEU A 13 -7.13 3.25 7.46
N MET A 14 -7.87 4.29 7.05
CA MET A 14 -7.86 5.57 7.77
C MET A 14 -8.45 5.40 9.17
N GLU A 15 -7.86 6.09 10.12
CA GLU A 15 -8.45 6.25 11.44
C GLU A 15 -9.24 7.56 11.47
N LEU A 16 -10.13 7.68 12.45
CA LEU A 16 -10.93 8.89 12.61
C LEU A 16 -10.03 10.12 12.74
N GLY A 17 -10.32 11.12 11.95
CA GLY A 17 -9.59 12.38 11.99
C GLY A 17 -8.31 12.43 11.14
N GLU A 18 -7.93 11.31 10.54
CA GLU A 18 -6.74 11.28 9.67
C GLU A 18 -7.07 11.73 8.25
N SER A 19 -6.13 12.44 7.63
CA SER A 19 -6.13 12.63 6.19
C SER A 19 -5.53 11.39 5.52
N THR A 20 -5.68 11.29 4.20
CA THR A 20 -5.08 10.17 3.46
C THR A 20 -3.54 10.18 3.54
N VAL A 21 -2.94 11.37 3.55
CA VAL A 21 -1.48 11.49 3.73
C VAL A 21 -1.06 11.01 5.11
N GLU A 22 -1.79 11.42 6.15
CA GLU A 22 -1.48 10.99 7.52
C GLU A 22 -1.60 9.48 7.67
N THR A 23 -2.61 8.88 7.05
CA THR A 23 -2.78 7.43 7.05
C THR A 23 -1.58 6.75 6.39
N ALA A 24 -1.15 7.24 5.22
CA ALA A 24 -0.02 6.66 4.51
C ALA A 24 1.26 6.73 5.35
N VAL A 25 1.53 7.89 5.94
CA VAL A 25 2.72 8.07 6.79
C VAL A 25 2.69 7.12 7.98
N ARG A 26 1.55 7.04 8.66
CA ARG A 26 1.40 6.18 9.84
C ARG A 26 1.57 4.70 9.48
N GLU A 27 0.85 4.25 8.44
CA GLU A 27 0.89 2.84 8.05
C GLU A 27 2.27 2.40 7.58
N VAL A 28 2.96 3.24 6.81
CA VAL A 28 4.33 2.92 6.38
C VAL A 28 5.24 2.79 7.60
N ARG A 29 5.10 3.69 8.58
CA ARG A 29 5.90 3.62 9.81
C ARG A 29 5.61 2.36 10.61
N GLU A 30 4.34 2.02 10.77
CA GLU A 30 3.93 0.83 11.52
C GLU A 30 4.41 -0.46 10.86
N GLU A 31 4.30 -0.54 9.53
CA GLU A 31 4.61 -1.78 8.81
C GLU A 31 6.08 -1.94 8.46
N THR A 32 6.79 -0.84 8.21
CA THR A 32 8.15 -0.90 7.65
C THR A 32 9.23 -0.25 8.51
N ASN A 33 8.84 0.49 9.53
CA ASN A 33 9.74 1.30 10.36
C ASN A 33 10.35 2.51 9.63
N LEU A 34 9.89 2.82 8.42
CA LEU A 34 10.38 3.97 7.68
C LEU A 34 9.54 5.21 7.98
N THR A 35 10.20 6.36 8.03
CA THR A 35 9.53 7.66 8.10
C THR A 35 9.58 8.27 6.71
N VAL A 36 8.41 8.58 6.15
CA VAL A 36 8.29 9.15 4.81
C VAL A 36 7.77 10.59 4.88
N GLU A 37 8.25 11.42 3.97
CA GLU A 37 7.90 12.84 3.91
C GLU A 37 7.67 13.26 2.46
N ASN A 38 7.03 14.41 2.28
CA ASN A 38 6.81 15.00 0.96
C ASN A 38 6.13 14.06 -0.02
N LEU A 39 5.05 13.43 0.42
CA LEU A 39 4.29 12.50 -0.39
C LEU A 39 3.63 13.23 -1.55
N LYS A 40 3.74 12.65 -2.74
CA LYS A 40 3.12 13.16 -3.96
C LYS A 40 2.01 12.19 -4.38
N LEU A 41 0.82 12.71 -4.64
CA LEU A 41 -0.29 11.89 -5.08
C LEU A 41 0.01 11.25 -6.44
N LEU A 42 -0.08 9.93 -6.50
CA LEU A 42 0.03 9.19 -7.74
C LEU A 42 -1.34 9.02 -8.39
N GLY A 43 -2.34 8.62 -7.63
CA GLY A 43 -3.68 8.43 -8.16
C GLY A 43 -4.66 7.94 -7.11
N VAL A 44 -5.94 7.90 -7.52
CA VAL A 44 -7.03 7.38 -6.71
C VAL A 44 -7.68 6.24 -7.50
N TYR A 45 -7.88 5.10 -6.84
CA TYR A 45 -8.39 3.88 -7.47
C TYR A 45 -9.68 3.47 -6.78
N SER A 46 -10.75 3.39 -7.55
CA SER A 46 -12.08 3.07 -7.01
C SER A 46 -12.94 2.47 -8.11
N GLY A 47 -14.14 2.03 -7.74
CA GLY A 47 -15.11 1.49 -8.67
C GLY A 47 -15.28 -0.02 -8.54
N LYS A 48 -16.05 -0.60 -9.48
CA LYS A 48 -16.45 -2.00 -9.38
C LYS A 48 -15.31 -3.01 -9.44
N ASP A 49 -14.17 -2.62 -10.00
CA ASP A 49 -13.00 -3.50 -10.10
C ASP A 49 -12.22 -3.58 -8.80
N HIS A 50 -12.63 -2.81 -7.78
CA HIS A 50 -11.94 -2.75 -6.48
C HIS A 50 -12.83 -3.28 -5.36
N LEU A 51 -13.53 -4.39 -5.65
CA LEU A 51 -14.37 -5.07 -4.67
C LEU A 51 -13.51 -5.99 -3.81
N CYS A 52 -13.68 -5.90 -2.49
CA CYS A 52 -13.04 -6.79 -1.54
C CYS A 52 -14.07 -7.69 -0.89
N LYS A 53 -13.68 -8.92 -0.60
CA LYS A 53 -14.54 -9.90 0.07
C LYS A 53 -13.83 -10.44 1.30
N ALA A 54 -14.55 -10.48 2.42
CA ALA A 54 -14.08 -11.12 3.64
C ALA A 54 -14.45 -12.60 3.64
N GLU A 55 -13.78 -13.39 4.47
CA GLU A 55 -14.06 -14.82 4.59
C GLU A 55 -15.48 -15.10 5.08
N ASN A 56 -16.06 -14.19 5.88
CA ASN A 56 -17.43 -14.32 6.39
C ASN A 56 -18.50 -13.98 5.34
N GLY A 57 -18.11 -13.63 4.12
CA GLY A 57 -19.03 -13.29 3.05
C GLY A 57 -19.31 -11.80 2.89
N ASP A 58 -18.82 -10.95 3.78
CA ASP A 58 -18.98 -9.50 3.63
C ASP A 58 -18.22 -9.01 2.40
N GLU A 59 -18.82 -8.04 1.72
CA GLU A 59 -18.23 -7.42 0.54
C GLU A 59 -18.23 -5.90 0.70
N TRP A 60 -17.18 -5.25 0.22
CA TRP A 60 -17.13 -3.80 0.20
C TRP A 60 -16.22 -3.31 -0.93
N TYR A 61 -16.47 -2.09 -1.39
CA TYR A 61 -15.58 -1.44 -2.33
C TYR A 61 -14.53 -0.65 -1.59
N VAL A 62 -13.28 -0.72 -2.07
CA VAL A 62 -12.21 0.09 -1.54
C VAL A 62 -11.97 1.29 -2.43
N VAL A 63 -11.60 2.41 -1.79
CA VAL A 63 -11.06 3.57 -2.47
C VAL A 63 -9.61 3.66 -2.03
N VAL A 64 -8.69 3.48 -2.95
CA VAL A 64 -7.27 3.50 -2.66
C VAL A 64 -6.68 4.82 -3.14
N THR A 65 -6.05 5.55 -2.21
CA THR A 65 -5.28 6.74 -2.54
C THR A 65 -3.81 6.38 -2.46
N ALA A 66 -3.12 6.44 -3.59
CA ALA A 66 -1.73 6.03 -3.68
C ALA A 66 -0.80 7.23 -3.77
N TYR A 67 0.31 7.15 -3.05
CA TYR A 67 1.32 8.19 -2.98
C TYR A 67 2.70 7.65 -3.34
N THR A 68 3.56 8.54 -3.82
CA THR A 68 4.98 8.25 -4.02
C THR A 68 5.80 9.26 -3.24
N THR A 69 7.00 8.84 -2.86
CA THR A 69 7.98 9.77 -2.28
C THR A 69 9.38 9.23 -2.50
N LYS A 70 10.32 10.16 -2.54
CA LYS A 70 11.76 9.84 -2.54
C LYS A 70 12.38 10.22 -1.19
N ASP A 71 11.62 10.88 -0.33
CA ASP A 71 12.11 11.41 0.94
C ASP A 71 11.71 10.47 2.07
N PHE A 72 12.63 9.60 2.44
CA PHE A 72 12.41 8.67 3.53
C PHE A 72 13.68 8.47 4.34
N SER A 73 13.50 8.02 5.57
CA SER A 73 14.60 7.73 6.48
C SER A 73 14.24 6.53 7.35
N GLY A 74 15.24 6.00 8.01
CA GLY A 74 15.08 4.85 8.87
C GLY A 74 15.58 3.58 8.21
N THR A 75 15.47 2.47 8.93
CA THR A 75 15.90 1.15 8.46
C THR A 75 14.68 0.26 8.29
N LEU A 76 14.57 -0.36 7.12
CA LEU A 76 13.47 -1.27 6.83
C LEU A 76 13.51 -2.45 7.80
N MET A 77 12.42 -2.62 8.57
CA MET A 77 12.28 -3.75 9.48
C MET A 77 10.81 -4.01 9.78
N ILE A 78 10.47 -5.27 9.98
CA ILE A 78 9.11 -5.67 10.33
C ILE A 78 8.80 -5.13 11.73
N ASN A 79 7.73 -4.35 11.85
CA ASN A 79 7.41 -3.62 13.06
C ASN A 79 5.99 -3.87 13.57
N ASP A 80 5.13 -4.48 12.78
CA ASP A 80 3.71 -4.62 13.09
C ASP A 80 3.29 -6.00 13.58
N GLY A 81 4.15 -6.99 13.48
CA GLY A 81 3.82 -8.37 13.86
C GLY A 81 2.88 -9.09 12.90
N GLU A 82 2.38 -8.43 11.90
CA GLU A 82 1.45 -9.00 10.91
C GLU A 82 2.12 -9.37 9.60
N SER A 83 3.16 -8.62 9.21
CA SER A 83 3.88 -8.85 7.97
C SER A 83 4.83 -10.03 8.11
N GLU A 84 4.88 -10.89 7.11
CA GLU A 84 5.78 -12.04 7.09
C GLU A 84 7.16 -11.66 6.59
N ALA A 85 7.25 -10.71 5.66
CA ALA A 85 8.51 -10.27 5.06
C ALA A 85 8.38 -8.86 4.49
N LEU A 86 9.49 -8.15 4.46
CA LEU A 86 9.61 -6.85 3.80
C LEU A 86 10.81 -6.90 2.89
N GLU A 87 10.67 -6.34 1.69
CA GLU A 87 11.76 -6.34 0.73
C GLU A 87 11.66 -5.16 -0.22
N TRP A 88 12.81 -4.62 -0.60
CA TRP A 88 12.89 -3.61 -1.64
C TRP A 88 12.89 -4.29 -3.00
N PHE A 89 12.10 -3.77 -3.93
CA PHE A 89 12.04 -4.28 -5.30
C PHE A 89 12.25 -3.13 -6.29
N CYS A 90 13.00 -3.41 -7.36
CA CYS A 90 12.99 -2.52 -8.51
C CYS A 90 11.63 -2.63 -9.21
N PRO A 91 11.10 -1.53 -9.78
CA PRO A 91 9.79 -1.57 -10.45
C PRO A 91 9.68 -2.65 -11.52
N GLU A 92 10.77 -3.01 -12.18
CA GLU A 92 10.79 -4.05 -13.21
C GLU A 92 10.84 -5.47 -12.65
N GLU A 93 11.09 -5.62 -11.35
CA GLU A 93 11.28 -6.92 -10.71
C GLU A 93 10.19 -7.22 -9.68
N ILE A 94 9.04 -6.61 -9.81
CA ILE A 94 7.92 -6.80 -8.88
C ILE A 94 7.39 -8.23 -8.98
N PRO A 95 7.15 -8.90 -7.85
CA PRO A 95 6.55 -10.23 -7.87
C PRO A 95 5.19 -10.24 -8.58
N LYS A 96 4.84 -11.36 -9.19
CA LYS A 96 3.56 -11.49 -9.89
C LYS A 96 2.38 -11.68 -8.94
N ASN A 97 2.64 -12.23 -7.77
CA ASN A 97 1.59 -12.55 -6.79
C ASN A 97 1.26 -11.36 -5.88
N ILE A 98 0.72 -10.31 -6.49
CA ILE A 98 0.26 -9.12 -5.77
C ILE A 98 -1.21 -8.87 -6.09
N PRO A 99 -1.96 -8.19 -5.20
CA PRO A 99 -3.36 -7.85 -5.47
C PRO A 99 -3.49 -6.97 -6.72
N SER A 100 -4.61 -7.11 -7.44
CA SER A 100 -4.83 -6.40 -8.71
C SER A 100 -4.77 -4.88 -8.58
N THR A 101 -5.34 -4.31 -7.53
CA THR A 101 -5.28 -2.86 -7.31
C THR A 101 -3.84 -2.40 -7.12
N HIS A 102 -3.04 -3.16 -6.37
CA HIS A 102 -1.63 -2.83 -6.18
C HIS A 102 -0.85 -2.91 -7.49
N ARG A 103 -1.20 -3.86 -8.35
CA ARG A 103 -0.59 -3.97 -9.68
C ARG A 103 -0.89 -2.73 -10.51
N LEU A 104 -2.11 -2.23 -10.48
CA LEU A 104 -2.48 -1.00 -11.19
C LEU A 104 -1.66 0.20 -10.68
N VAL A 105 -1.50 0.32 -9.37
CA VAL A 105 -0.72 1.39 -8.77
C VAL A 105 0.73 1.34 -9.29
N ILE A 106 1.32 0.15 -9.26
CA ILE A 106 2.72 -0.03 -9.71
C ILE A 106 2.85 0.28 -11.19
N ASP A 107 1.92 -0.20 -12.02
CA ASP A 107 1.95 0.04 -13.46
C ASP A 107 1.83 1.53 -13.77
N ASP A 108 0.96 2.25 -13.07
CA ASP A 108 0.82 3.70 -13.24
C ASP A 108 2.11 4.43 -12.84
N TYR A 109 2.74 4.00 -11.76
CA TYR A 109 4.03 4.56 -11.34
C TYR A 109 5.10 4.35 -12.43
N LYS A 110 5.17 3.14 -12.99
CA LYS A 110 6.14 2.82 -14.04
C LYS A 110 5.88 3.64 -15.31
N ASN A 111 4.64 3.96 -15.59
CA ASN A 111 4.25 4.73 -16.77
C ASN A 111 4.37 6.24 -16.57
N GLY A 112 4.86 6.68 -15.44
CA GLY A 112 5.13 8.09 -15.19
C GLY A 112 3.93 8.91 -14.78
N LEU A 113 2.90 8.27 -14.28
CA LEU A 113 1.71 8.99 -13.80
C LEU A 113 1.94 9.55 -12.41
#